data_5874e982b8407631d8276d8bfab2ae19
#
_entry.id   5874e982b8407631d8276d8bfab2ae19
#
_cell.length_a   1.000
_cell.length_b   1.000
_cell.length_c   1.000
_cell.angle_alpha   90.00
_cell.angle_beta   90.00
_cell.angle_gamma   90.00
#
_symmetry.space_group_name_H-M   'P 1'
#
loop_
_entity.id
_entity.type
_entity.pdbx_description
1 polymer ?
#
loop_
_entity_poly.entity_id
_entity_poly.type
_entity_poly.pdbx_seq_one_letter_code
_entity_poly.pdbx_strand_id
1 'polypeptide(L)'
;EVANLVHNKWKFKEFCLKNNISTPKGIFYMNDNDLIDLNFPIVVKPTNLSGGRGVEIVNSKEELVKSLLEAKKVTNEIFLEEFIEGKLIAYSIFLKNQKIIYGFTGEDKTYLNKYLITSAFPCEVKEETLQKMKYDIEKIAKLLNLVDGMFHLQIMIKDDIPYIIDVTRRIPGDLYPYLIEYCDGVEYSKAVVKAYTNGVIDKEFDKKFRHHKSLASLT
;
A
#
# COMPACT_ATOMS: atom_id res chain seq x y z
N GLU A 1 -7.17 -1.67 18.51
CA GLU A 1 -5.93 -0.86 18.52
C GLU A 1 -5.14 -1.04 17.23
N VAL A 2 -4.77 -2.27 16.85
CA VAL A 2 -4.01 -2.59 15.62
C VAL A 2 -4.75 -2.16 14.35
N ALA A 3 -6.07 -2.39 14.26
CA ALA A 3 -6.87 -1.96 13.11
C ALA A 3 -6.79 -0.44 12.89
N ASN A 4 -6.89 0.35 13.95
CA ASN A 4 -6.75 1.80 13.87
C ASN A 4 -5.35 2.22 13.39
N LEU A 5 -4.30 1.54 13.86
CA LEU A 5 -2.93 1.81 13.41
C LEU A 5 -2.77 1.55 11.91
N VAL A 6 -3.23 0.39 11.43
CA VAL A 6 -3.11 -0.01 10.02
C VAL A 6 -3.94 0.89 9.09
N HIS A 7 -5.12 1.34 9.54
CA HIS A 7 -6.01 2.17 8.70
C HIS A 7 -5.72 3.67 8.76
N ASN A 8 -4.98 4.15 9.75
CA ASN A 8 -4.56 5.55 9.82
C ASN A 8 -3.20 5.72 9.15
N LYS A 9 -3.16 6.43 8.04
CA LYS A 9 -1.98 6.59 7.20
C LYS A 9 -0.77 7.12 7.96
N TRP A 10 -0.97 8.14 8.83
CA TRP A 10 0.12 8.70 9.61
C TRP A 10 0.61 7.74 10.69
N LYS A 11 -0.30 7.12 11.47
CA LYS A 11 0.10 6.18 12.52
C LYS A 11 0.89 5.00 11.96
N PHE A 12 0.48 4.50 10.79
CA PHE A 12 1.21 3.44 10.12
C PHE A 12 2.57 3.90 9.62
N LYS A 13 2.66 5.12 9.05
CA LYS A 13 3.91 5.74 8.63
C LYS A 13 4.87 5.89 9.82
N GLU A 14 4.42 6.47 10.91
CA GLU A 14 5.21 6.64 12.13
C GLU A 14 5.69 5.29 12.69
N PHE A 15 4.83 4.27 12.69
CA PHE A 15 5.21 2.91 13.06
C PHE A 15 6.31 2.37 12.16
N CYS A 16 6.21 2.53 10.84
CA CYS A 16 7.24 2.10 9.89
C CYS A 16 8.58 2.78 10.16
N LEU A 17 8.59 4.10 10.31
CA LEU A 17 9.80 4.88 10.59
C LEU A 17 10.47 4.46 11.90
N LYS A 18 9.69 4.31 12.98
CA LYS A 18 10.20 3.86 14.29
C LYS A 18 10.80 2.45 14.27
N ASN A 19 10.34 1.62 13.36
CA ASN A 19 10.79 0.23 13.27
C ASN A 19 11.76 -0.04 12.10
N ASN A 20 12.31 0.99 11.46
CA ASN A 20 13.21 0.85 10.30
C ASN A 20 12.60 -0.07 9.22
N ILE A 21 11.33 0.17 8.88
CA ILE A 21 10.62 -0.44 7.76
C ILE A 21 10.67 0.55 6.60
N SER A 22 10.98 0.05 5.41
CA SER A 22 11.18 0.91 4.23
C SER A 22 9.89 1.65 3.84
N THR A 23 9.91 2.97 3.97
CA THR A 23 8.81 3.88 3.64
C THR A 23 9.40 5.25 3.29
N PRO A 24 8.74 6.09 2.47
CA PRO A 24 9.23 7.43 2.20
C PRO A 24 9.40 8.23 3.50
N LYS A 25 10.42 9.07 3.57
CA LYS A 25 10.58 9.99 4.69
C LYS A 25 9.36 10.91 4.80
N GLY A 26 8.85 11.13 5.99
CA GLY A 26 7.63 11.90 6.17
C GLY A 26 7.48 12.44 7.58
N ILE A 27 6.64 13.47 7.71
CA ILE A 27 6.35 14.17 8.96
C ILE A 27 4.86 14.42 9.11
N PHE A 28 4.38 14.49 10.35
CA PHE A 28 3.05 15.04 10.63
C PHE A 28 3.16 16.56 10.63
N TYR A 29 2.34 17.23 9.81
CA TYR A 29 2.39 18.66 9.67
C TYR A 29 1.65 19.36 10.81
N MET A 30 2.38 20.07 11.66
CA MET A 30 1.84 20.91 12.73
C MET A 30 1.96 22.40 12.40
N ASN A 31 3.11 22.79 11.85
CA ASN A 31 3.42 24.17 11.48
C ASN A 31 4.55 24.22 10.44
N ASP A 32 4.85 25.42 9.94
CA ASP A 32 5.82 25.60 8.85
C ASP A 32 7.27 25.23 9.22
N ASN A 33 7.61 25.16 10.50
CA ASN A 33 8.95 24.75 10.93
C ASN A 33 9.19 23.24 10.72
N ASP A 34 8.11 22.44 10.56
CA ASP A 34 8.20 21.01 10.33
C ASP A 34 8.73 20.67 8.92
N LEU A 35 8.80 21.66 8.02
CA LEU A 35 9.19 21.48 6.61
C LEU A 35 10.70 21.39 6.36
N ILE A 36 11.53 21.61 7.39
CA ILE A 36 12.99 21.77 7.26
C ILE A 36 13.68 20.50 6.75
N ASP A 37 13.10 19.34 6.98
CA ASP A 37 13.72 18.04 6.73
C ASP A 37 13.20 17.28 5.50
N LEU A 38 12.30 17.86 4.70
CA LEU A 38 11.77 17.22 3.50
C LEU A 38 12.28 17.88 2.22
N ASN A 39 12.59 17.06 1.22
CA ASN A 39 12.98 17.52 -0.10
C ASN A 39 11.79 17.49 -1.07
N PHE A 40 11.69 18.50 -1.94
CA PHE A 40 10.72 18.49 -3.02
C PHE A 40 11.11 17.47 -4.12
N PRO A 41 10.13 16.85 -4.79
CA PRO A 41 8.69 17.01 -4.62
C PRO A 41 8.18 16.39 -3.31
N ILE A 42 7.13 17.00 -2.73
CA ILE A 42 6.47 16.55 -1.51
C ILE A 42 5.05 16.10 -1.83
N VAL A 43 4.60 15.02 -1.19
CA VAL A 43 3.22 14.57 -1.24
C VAL A 43 2.49 15.07 -0.01
N VAL A 44 1.43 15.83 -0.21
CA VAL A 44 0.50 16.28 0.84
C VAL A 44 -0.61 15.24 0.98
N LYS A 45 -0.80 14.68 2.18
CA LYS A 45 -1.79 13.61 2.42
C LYS A 45 -2.66 13.91 3.64
N PRO A 46 -3.96 14.14 3.46
CA PRO A 46 -4.93 14.05 4.56
C PRO A 46 -4.95 12.63 5.14
N THR A 47 -4.93 12.49 6.49
CA THR A 47 -4.76 11.17 7.13
C THR A 47 -6.03 10.33 7.09
N ASN A 48 -7.19 10.95 7.02
CA ASN A 48 -8.52 10.34 7.18
C ASN A 48 -9.35 10.26 5.87
N LEU A 49 -8.74 10.57 4.73
CA LEU A 49 -9.37 10.39 3.42
C LEU A 49 -8.81 9.16 2.71
N SER A 50 -9.67 8.49 1.92
CA SER A 50 -9.33 7.31 1.12
C SER A 50 -9.48 7.56 -0.37
N GLY A 51 -8.93 6.66 -1.22
CA GLY A 51 -9.06 6.73 -2.68
C GLY A 51 -8.37 7.93 -3.31
N GLY A 52 -7.20 8.34 -2.78
CA GLY A 52 -6.42 9.45 -3.32
C GLY A 52 -7.02 10.84 -3.12
N ARG A 53 -8.17 10.96 -2.43
CA ARG A 53 -8.82 12.25 -2.21
C ARG A 53 -7.95 13.18 -1.37
N GLY A 54 -7.76 14.40 -1.88
CA GLY A 54 -6.95 15.42 -1.20
C GLY A 54 -5.45 15.14 -1.21
N VAL A 55 -4.99 14.09 -1.90
CA VAL A 55 -3.57 13.83 -2.11
C VAL A 55 -3.06 14.72 -3.23
N GLU A 56 -1.96 15.42 -3.01
CA GLU A 56 -1.37 16.31 -3.99
C GLU A 56 0.16 16.22 -3.96
N ILE A 57 0.80 16.23 -5.13
CA ILE A 57 2.25 16.32 -5.26
C ILE A 57 2.60 17.78 -5.57
N VAL A 58 3.45 18.35 -4.76
CA VAL A 58 3.88 19.75 -4.84
C VAL A 58 5.38 19.83 -5.08
N ASN A 59 5.79 20.74 -5.95
CA ASN A 59 7.18 20.85 -6.41
C ASN A 59 7.89 22.08 -5.81
N SER A 60 7.15 22.97 -5.17
CA SER A 60 7.69 24.19 -4.60
C SER A 60 7.00 24.55 -3.27
N LYS A 61 7.61 25.47 -2.54
CA LYS A 61 7.04 25.98 -1.29
C LYS A 61 5.72 26.72 -1.54
N GLU A 62 5.61 27.45 -2.64
CA GLU A 62 4.40 28.17 -3.04
C GLU A 62 3.24 27.21 -3.32
N GLU A 63 3.49 26.11 -4.02
CA GLU A 63 2.52 25.05 -4.25
C GLU A 63 2.11 24.38 -2.94
N LEU A 64 3.08 24.11 -2.06
CA LEU A 64 2.83 23.50 -0.76
C LEU A 64 1.88 24.33 0.10
N VAL A 65 2.11 25.66 0.18
CA VAL A 65 1.23 26.56 0.95
C VAL A 65 -0.20 26.50 0.41
N LYS A 66 -0.39 26.52 -0.90
CA LYS A 66 -1.73 26.41 -1.52
C LYS A 66 -2.37 25.07 -1.21
N SER A 67 -1.65 23.98 -1.37
CA SER A 67 -2.13 22.64 -1.09
C SER A 67 -2.53 22.44 0.37
N LEU A 68 -1.74 22.96 1.30
CA LEU A 68 -2.05 22.95 2.73
C LEU A 68 -3.32 23.73 3.07
N LEU A 69 -3.53 24.89 2.44
CA LEU A 69 -4.75 25.69 2.63
C LEU A 69 -5.99 24.93 2.15
N GLU A 70 -5.91 24.24 1.01
CA GLU A 70 -7.02 23.42 0.52
C GLU A 70 -7.25 22.18 1.41
N ALA A 71 -6.21 21.47 1.81
CA ALA A 71 -6.31 20.32 2.68
C ALA A 71 -6.92 20.68 4.06
N LYS A 72 -6.56 21.83 4.61
CA LYS A 72 -7.10 22.35 5.90
C LYS A 72 -8.60 22.65 5.87
N LYS A 73 -9.21 22.83 4.69
CA LYS A 73 -10.67 22.97 4.57
C LYS A 73 -11.43 21.71 4.90
N VAL A 74 -10.79 20.55 4.76
CA VAL A 74 -11.42 19.23 4.92
C VAL A 74 -10.91 18.45 6.13
N THR A 75 -9.69 18.75 6.61
CA THR A 75 -9.10 18.09 7.79
C THR A 75 -7.99 18.91 8.40
N ASN A 76 -7.84 18.76 9.73
CA ASN A 76 -6.67 19.30 10.45
C ASN A 76 -5.51 18.30 10.57
N GLU A 77 -5.74 17.05 10.14
CA GLU A 77 -4.75 15.98 10.22
C GLU A 77 -4.12 15.76 8.84
N ILE A 78 -2.98 16.41 8.60
CA ILE A 78 -2.23 16.34 7.34
C ILE A 78 -0.85 15.79 7.65
N PHE A 79 -0.36 14.88 6.83
CA PHE A 79 1.04 14.53 6.83
C PHE A 79 1.68 14.79 5.46
N LEU A 80 2.97 15.01 5.49
CA LEU A 80 3.79 15.30 4.32
C LEU A 80 4.82 14.19 4.18
N GLU A 81 5.10 13.78 2.96
CA GLU A 81 6.17 12.82 2.69
C GLU A 81 6.91 13.16 1.41
N GLU A 82 8.17 12.74 1.32
CA GLU A 82 8.94 12.85 0.08
C GLU A 82 8.31 12.00 -1.02
N PHE A 83 8.17 12.58 -2.22
CA PHE A 83 7.69 11.86 -3.38
C PHE A 83 8.75 10.89 -3.90
N ILE A 84 8.40 9.63 -3.98
CA ILE A 84 9.25 8.61 -4.60
C ILE A 84 8.82 8.43 -6.05
N GLU A 85 9.66 8.86 -6.98
CA GLU A 85 9.46 8.60 -8.39
C GLU A 85 9.91 7.17 -8.72
N GLY A 86 8.98 6.31 -9.10
CA GLY A 86 9.25 4.90 -9.31
C GLY A 86 8.06 4.13 -9.89
N LYS A 87 8.13 2.82 -9.81
CA LYS A 87 7.09 1.91 -10.26
C LYS A 87 6.13 1.61 -9.11
N LEU A 88 4.83 1.88 -9.32
CA LEU A 88 3.81 1.58 -8.31
C LEU A 88 3.40 0.11 -8.42
N ILE A 89 3.62 -0.63 -7.34
CA ILE A 89 3.29 -2.05 -7.23
C ILE A 89 2.25 -2.26 -6.13
N ALA A 90 1.19 -2.95 -6.47
CA ALA A 90 0.29 -3.56 -5.51
C ALA A 90 0.82 -4.94 -5.13
N TYR A 91 1.00 -5.21 -3.86
CA TYR A 91 1.38 -6.53 -3.36
C TYR A 91 0.28 -7.06 -2.44
N SER A 92 -0.53 -7.97 -2.98
CA SER A 92 -1.59 -8.64 -2.25
C SER A 92 -1.06 -9.95 -1.69
N ILE A 93 -1.04 -10.06 -0.37
CA ILE A 93 -0.55 -11.25 0.32
C ILE A 93 -1.60 -11.88 1.21
N PHE A 94 -1.36 -13.12 1.60
CA PHE A 94 -2.10 -13.78 2.66
C PHE A 94 -1.13 -14.25 3.74
N LEU A 95 -1.44 -13.89 4.99
CA LEU A 95 -0.66 -14.26 6.17
C LEU A 95 -1.29 -15.48 6.86
N LYS A 96 -0.44 -16.40 7.29
CA LYS A 96 -0.78 -17.47 8.23
C LYS A 96 0.33 -17.57 9.26
N ASN A 97 -0.02 -17.49 10.55
CA ASN A 97 0.96 -17.44 11.65
C ASN A 97 2.04 -16.35 11.42
N GLN A 98 1.61 -15.16 10.96
CA GLN A 98 2.48 -14.01 10.69
C GLN A 98 3.53 -14.24 9.58
N LYS A 99 3.35 -15.29 8.76
CA LYS A 99 4.17 -15.62 7.61
C LYS A 99 3.38 -15.50 6.33
N ILE A 100 4.03 -15.08 5.27
CA ILE A 100 3.42 -14.99 3.95
C ILE A 100 3.33 -16.41 3.36
N ILE A 101 2.11 -16.90 3.19
CA ILE A 101 1.83 -18.20 2.53
C ILE A 101 1.45 -18.03 1.06
N TYR A 102 1.03 -16.85 0.65
CA TYR A 102 0.70 -16.50 -0.72
C TYR A 102 1.01 -15.03 -0.98
N GLY A 103 1.41 -14.70 -2.20
CA GLY A 103 1.67 -13.34 -2.63
C GLY A 103 1.51 -13.16 -4.13
N PHE A 104 0.85 -12.07 -4.52
CA PHE A 104 0.63 -11.67 -5.90
C PHE A 104 1.07 -10.21 -6.07
N THR A 105 1.89 -9.95 -7.08
CA THR A 105 2.35 -8.62 -7.45
C THR A 105 1.66 -8.14 -8.73
N GLY A 106 1.10 -6.94 -8.67
CA GLY A 106 0.53 -6.25 -9.81
C GLY A 106 1.12 -4.86 -9.95
N GLU A 107 1.30 -4.39 -11.17
CA GLU A 107 1.67 -3.01 -11.44
C GLU A 107 0.41 -2.17 -11.59
N ASP A 108 0.26 -1.18 -10.72
CA ASP A 108 -0.84 -0.23 -10.76
C ASP A 108 -0.52 0.93 -11.70
N LYS A 109 -1.49 1.31 -12.53
CA LYS A 109 -1.39 2.42 -13.47
C LYS A 109 -2.46 3.48 -13.20
N THR A 110 -2.05 4.72 -13.38
CA THR A 110 -2.91 5.92 -13.28
C THR A 110 -2.84 6.67 -14.60
N TYR A 111 -3.96 6.84 -15.28
CA TYR A 111 -4.00 7.50 -16.60
C TYR A 111 -4.65 8.88 -16.56
N LEU A 112 -5.89 8.97 -16.05
CA LEU A 112 -6.67 10.21 -16.05
C LEU A 112 -6.36 11.07 -14.82
N ASN A 113 -6.23 10.43 -13.68
CA ASN A 113 -5.89 11.07 -12.42
C ASN A 113 -4.71 10.33 -11.80
N LYS A 114 -3.57 11.01 -11.66
CA LYS A 114 -2.33 10.43 -11.11
C LYS A 114 -2.45 9.88 -9.67
N TYR A 115 -3.55 10.15 -9.00
CA TYR A 115 -3.83 9.67 -7.63
C TYR A 115 -4.85 8.54 -7.58
N LEU A 116 -5.48 8.20 -8.72
CA LEU A 116 -6.49 7.16 -8.82
C LEU A 116 -6.01 6.04 -9.74
N ILE A 117 -5.90 4.84 -9.17
CA ILE A 117 -5.58 3.65 -9.95
C ILE A 117 -6.72 3.38 -10.90
N THR A 118 -6.41 3.22 -12.18
CA THR A 118 -7.37 2.96 -13.25
C THR A 118 -7.23 1.56 -13.83
N SER A 119 -6.06 0.94 -13.69
CA SER A 119 -5.82 -0.44 -14.13
C SER A 119 -4.68 -1.08 -13.33
N ALA A 120 -4.71 -2.40 -13.26
CA ALA A 120 -3.65 -3.20 -12.66
C ALA A 120 -3.28 -4.36 -13.60
N PHE A 121 -2.02 -4.69 -13.66
CA PHE A 121 -1.47 -5.77 -14.50
C PHE A 121 -0.58 -6.68 -13.67
N PRO A 122 -0.66 -8.02 -13.83
CA PRO A 122 0.32 -8.89 -13.21
C PRO A 122 1.73 -8.45 -13.58
N CYS A 123 2.62 -8.40 -12.62
CA CYS A 123 4.00 -8.05 -12.89
C CYS A 123 4.99 -8.90 -12.09
N GLU A 124 6.19 -9.01 -12.62
CA GLU A 124 7.30 -9.62 -11.90
C GLU A 124 8.12 -8.52 -11.22
N VAL A 125 8.55 -8.82 -10.01
CA VAL A 125 9.46 -7.98 -9.22
C VAL A 125 10.76 -8.77 -9.08
N LYS A 126 11.90 -8.10 -9.17
CA LYS A 126 13.20 -8.74 -8.97
C LYS A 126 13.24 -9.47 -7.63
N GLU A 127 13.82 -10.67 -7.61
CA GLU A 127 13.81 -11.53 -6.42
C GLU A 127 14.39 -10.82 -5.18
N GLU A 128 15.48 -10.09 -5.34
CA GLU A 128 16.09 -9.35 -4.22
C GLU A 128 15.14 -8.29 -3.63
N THR A 129 14.43 -7.55 -4.49
CA THR A 129 13.42 -6.57 -4.08
C THR A 129 12.23 -7.25 -3.41
N LEU A 130 11.77 -8.36 -3.99
CA LEU A 130 10.67 -9.15 -3.42
C LEU A 130 11.04 -9.70 -2.03
N GLN A 131 12.27 -10.15 -1.82
CA GLN A 131 12.73 -10.61 -0.50
C GLN A 131 12.76 -9.47 0.54
N LYS A 132 13.18 -8.26 0.15
CA LYS A 132 13.10 -7.08 1.02
C LYS A 132 11.65 -6.77 1.40
N MET A 133 10.73 -6.80 0.41
CA MET A 133 9.30 -6.59 0.66
C MET A 133 8.75 -7.65 1.64
N LYS A 134 9.04 -8.92 1.41
CA LYS A 134 8.62 -10.02 2.30
C LYS A 134 9.16 -9.84 3.73
N TYR A 135 10.42 -9.50 3.85
CA TYR A 135 11.06 -9.27 5.16
C TYR A 135 10.34 -8.17 5.95
N ASP A 136 10.11 -7.00 5.33
CA ASP A 136 9.44 -5.88 5.98
C ASP A 136 7.99 -6.20 6.35
N ILE A 137 7.26 -6.89 5.47
CA ILE A 137 5.88 -7.28 5.72
C ILE A 137 5.76 -8.30 6.86
N GLU A 138 6.61 -9.32 6.90
CA GLU A 138 6.61 -10.28 8.02
C GLU A 138 7.08 -9.64 9.32
N LYS A 139 7.97 -8.65 9.27
CA LYS A 139 8.36 -7.84 10.42
C LYS A 139 7.16 -7.04 10.96
N ILE A 140 6.39 -6.38 10.07
CA ILE A 140 5.14 -5.70 10.43
C ILE A 140 4.18 -6.70 11.09
N ALA A 141 3.95 -7.86 10.45
CA ALA A 141 3.03 -8.87 10.94
C ALA A 141 3.37 -9.34 12.36
N LYS A 142 4.66 -9.54 12.63
CA LYS A 142 5.16 -9.93 13.97
C LYS A 142 5.01 -8.81 14.99
N LEU A 143 5.47 -7.61 14.67
CA LEU A 143 5.44 -6.47 15.61
C LEU A 143 4.02 -6.07 15.99
N LEU A 144 3.06 -6.19 15.07
CA LEU A 144 1.66 -5.90 15.31
C LEU A 144 0.84 -7.12 15.74
N ASN A 145 1.46 -8.28 15.88
CA ASN A 145 0.79 -9.55 16.18
C ASN A 145 -0.44 -9.76 15.28
N LEU A 146 -0.25 -9.60 13.96
CA LEU A 146 -1.35 -9.70 13.01
C LEU A 146 -1.91 -11.13 12.98
N VAL A 147 -3.23 -11.23 13.04
CA VAL A 147 -3.94 -12.50 12.82
C VAL A 147 -3.89 -12.92 11.36
N ASP A 148 -4.18 -14.19 11.10
CA ASP A 148 -4.26 -14.73 9.75
C ASP A 148 -5.22 -13.93 8.87
N GLY A 149 -4.95 -13.88 7.59
CA GLY A 149 -5.76 -13.16 6.62
C GLY A 149 -4.98 -12.33 5.63
N MET A 150 -5.71 -11.64 4.79
CA MET A 150 -5.12 -10.82 3.74
C MET A 150 -4.40 -9.58 4.27
N PHE A 151 -3.41 -9.13 3.51
CA PHE A 151 -2.76 -7.84 3.66
C PHE A 151 -2.41 -7.32 2.27
N HIS A 152 -2.94 -6.16 1.92
CA HIS A 152 -2.71 -5.52 0.63
C HIS A 152 -1.90 -4.26 0.85
N LEU A 153 -0.83 -4.11 0.08
CA LEU A 153 0.12 -3.02 0.19
C LEU A 153 0.30 -2.34 -1.15
N GLN A 154 0.41 -1.02 -1.12
CA GLN A 154 0.94 -0.23 -2.22
C GLN A 154 2.40 0.11 -1.94
N ILE A 155 3.26 -0.21 -2.89
CA ILE A 155 4.72 -0.11 -2.74
C ILE A 155 5.27 0.63 -3.95
N MET A 156 6.00 1.70 -3.71
CA MET A 156 6.77 2.36 -4.75
C MET A 156 8.16 1.72 -4.84
N ILE A 157 8.55 1.25 -6.02
CA ILE A 157 9.90 0.70 -6.25
C ILE A 157 10.70 1.73 -7.02
N LYS A 158 11.79 2.21 -6.43
CA LYS A 158 12.78 3.10 -7.04
C LYS A 158 14.16 2.48 -6.88
N ASP A 159 14.89 2.33 -7.99
CA ASP A 159 16.25 1.75 -8.00
C ASP A 159 16.33 0.41 -7.24
N ASP A 160 15.33 -0.46 -7.46
CA ASP A 160 15.16 -1.76 -6.79
C ASP A 160 14.95 -1.69 -5.27
N ILE A 161 14.73 -0.50 -4.71
CA ILE A 161 14.40 -0.28 -3.31
C ILE A 161 12.87 -0.14 -3.18
N PRO A 162 12.20 -1.00 -2.42
CA PRO A 162 10.77 -0.90 -2.17
C PRO A 162 10.49 0.09 -1.02
N TYR A 163 9.48 0.95 -1.20
CA TYR A 163 8.97 1.88 -0.19
C TYR A 163 7.48 1.65 -0.01
N ILE A 164 7.05 1.21 1.18
CA ILE A 164 5.63 1.02 1.50
C ILE A 164 4.98 2.39 1.63
N ILE A 165 3.95 2.67 0.82
CA ILE A 165 3.25 3.96 0.79
C ILE A 165 1.83 3.91 1.35
N ASP A 166 1.15 2.79 1.23
CA ASP A 166 -0.19 2.58 1.81
C ASP A 166 -0.46 1.09 2.07
N VAL A 167 -1.32 0.80 3.04
CA VAL A 167 -1.67 -0.58 3.39
C VAL A 167 -3.14 -0.71 3.76
N THR A 168 -3.69 -1.90 3.55
CA THR A 168 -5.05 -2.23 4.01
C THR A 168 -5.19 -3.70 4.36
N ARG A 169 -6.04 -4.00 5.35
CA ARG A 169 -6.41 -5.37 5.75
C ARG A 169 -7.84 -5.72 5.33
N ARG A 170 -8.32 -5.13 4.27
CA ARG A 170 -9.60 -5.43 3.62
C ARG A 170 -9.40 -5.67 2.13
N ILE A 171 -10.33 -6.34 1.51
CA ILE A 171 -10.38 -6.46 0.05
C ILE A 171 -10.36 -5.05 -0.55
N PRO A 172 -9.45 -4.74 -1.49
CA PRO A 172 -9.48 -3.49 -2.25
C PRO A 172 -10.86 -3.27 -2.89
N GLY A 173 -11.26 -2.00 -3.04
CA GLY A 173 -12.57 -1.65 -3.58
C GLY A 173 -12.73 -1.85 -5.09
N ASP A 174 -11.65 -2.23 -5.76
CA ASP A 174 -11.59 -2.61 -7.16
C ASP A 174 -11.74 -4.14 -7.32
N LEU A 175 -11.81 -4.63 -8.53
CA LEU A 175 -11.93 -6.06 -8.83
C LEU A 175 -10.60 -6.83 -8.69
N TYR A 176 -9.64 -6.33 -7.93
CA TYR A 176 -8.30 -6.91 -7.76
C TYR A 176 -8.28 -8.40 -7.35
N PRO A 177 -9.17 -8.89 -6.46
CA PRO A 177 -9.25 -10.32 -6.17
C PRO A 177 -9.51 -11.18 -7.41
N TYR A 178 -10.35 -10.71 -8.34
CA TYR A 178 -10.58 -11.44 -9.60
C TYR A 178 -9.33 -11.49 -10.47
N LEU A 179 -8.55 -10.40 -10.52
CA LEU A 179 -7.26 -10.42 -11.21
C LEU A 179 -6.36 -11.52 -10.65
N ILE A 180 -6.25 -11.63 -9.33
CA ILE A 180 -5.49 -12.69 -8.65
C ILE A 180 -6.01 -14.08 -9.02
N GLU A 181 -7.32 -14.29 -8.92
CA GLU A 181 -7.96 -15.57 -9.18
C GLU A 181 -7.81 -16.00 -10.64
N TYR A 182 -7.97 -15.08 -11.58
CA TYR A 182 -7.77 -15.36 -13.00
C TYR A 182 -6.31 -15.61 -13.38
N CYS A 183 -5.35 -14.95 -12.73
CA CYS A 183 -3.93 -15.10 -13.05
C CYS A 183 -3.31 -16.37 -12.46
N ASP A 184 -3.62 -16.68 -11.21
CA ASP A 184 -2.98 -17.78 -10.47
C ASP A 184 -3.91 -19.00 -10.26
N GLY A 185 -5.20 -18.87 -10.54
CA GLY A 185 -6.18 -19.95 -10.33
C GLY A 185 -6.42 -20.28 -8.86
N VAL A 186 -6.10 -19.37 -7.95
CA VAL A 186 -6.32 -19.51 -6.50
C VAL A 186 -7.72 -19.04 -6.11
N GLU A 187 -8.21 -19.47 -4.96
CA GLU A 187 -9.51 -19.06 -4.42
C GLU A 187 -9.32 -17.94 -3.38
N TYR A 188 -8.77 -16.80 -3.81
CA TYR A 188 -8.35 -15.71 -2.91
C TYR A 188 -9.51 -15.15 -2.08
N SER A 189 -10.63 -14.83 -2.71
CA SER A 189 -11.83 -14.32 -2.03
C SER A 189 -12.38 -15.31 -1.01
N LYS A 190 -12.36 -16.60 -1.32
CA LYS A 190 -12.79 -17.66 -0.40
C LYS A 190 -11.86 -17.76 0.81
N ALA A 191 -10.54 -17.64 0.60
CA ALA A 191 -9.58 -17.63 1.70
C ALA A 191 -9.83 -16.45 2.65
N VAL A 192 -10.15 -15.26 2.10
CA VAL A 192 -10.49 -14.09 2.90
C VAL A 192 -11.73 -14.35 3.76
N VAL A 193 -12.81 -14.87 3.16
CA VAL A 193 -14.04 -15.21 3.92
C VAL A 193 -13.73 -16.21 5.03
N LYS A 194 -12.98 -17.27 4.74
CA LYS A 194 -12.58 -18.27 5.73
C LYS A 194 -11.80 -17.65 6.88
N ALA A 195 -10.86 -16.74 6.63
CA ALA A 195 -10.10 -16.06 7.67
C ALA A 195 -11.01 -15.27 8.63
N TYR A 196 -12.05 -14.61 8.11
CA TYR A 196 -13.00 -13.85 8.93
C TYR A 196 -14.04 -14.72 9.66
N THR A 197 -14.25 -15.96 9.23
CA THR A 197 -15.24 -16.89 9.81
C THR A 197 -14.58 -18.04 10.57
N ASN A 198 -13.32 -17.92 10.95
CA ASN A 198 -12.53 -18.96 11.62
C ASN A 198 -12.49 -20.29 10.83
N GLY A 199 -12.65 -20.24 9.52
CA GLY A 199 -12.52 -21.40 8.65
C GLY A 199 -11.08 -21.85 8.46
N VAL A 200 -10.86 -23.12 8.20
CA VAL A 200 -9.52 -23.66 7.92
C VAL A 200 -9.09 -23.25 6.50
N ILE A 201 -7.95 -22.57 6.41
CA ILE A 201 -7.30 -22.21 5.15
C ILE A 201 -6.31 -23.33 4.81
N ASP A 202 -6.60 -24.06 3.75
CA ASP A 202 -5.86 -25.27 3.38
C ASP A 202 -5.41 -25.22 1.91
N LYS A 203 -6.34 -25.35 0.97
CA LYS A 203 -6.06 -25.50 -0.47
C LYS A 203 -6.38 -24.27 -1.32
N GLU A 204 -6.83 -23.19 -0.71
CA GLU A 204 -7.25 -21.97 -1.43
C GLU A 204 -6.13 -21.37 -2.27
N PHE A 205 -4.87 -21.59 -1.87
CA PHE A 205 -3.69 -21.09 -2.55
C PHE A 205 -2.93 -22.14 -3.37
N ASP A 206 -3.51 -23.31 -3.57
CA ASP A 206 -2.98 -24.29 -4.53
C ASP A 206 -3.16 -23.73 -5.95
N LYS A 207 -2.06 -23.28 -6.54
CA LYS A 207 -2.08 -22.67 -7.87
C LYS A 207 -2.46 -23.72 -8.92
N LYS A 208 -3.57 -23.49 -9.62
CA LYS A 208 -4.04 -24.39 -10.70
C LYS A 208 -3.34 -24.10 -12.03
N PHE A 209 -3.00 -22.83 -12.26
CA PHE A 209 -2.30 -22.36 -13.46
C PHE A 209 -1.73 -20.96 -13.17
N ARG A 210 -0.84 -20.49 -14.04
CA ARG A 210 -0.36 -19.11 -14.03
C ARG A 210 -0.48 -18.52 -15.43
N HIS A 211 -1.35 -17.54 -15.59
CA HIS A 211 -1.48 -16.77 -16.83
C HIS A 211 -0.64 -15.49 -16.77
N HIS A 212 0.56 -15.55 -17.33
CA HIS A 212 1.48 -14.40 -17.37
C HIS A 212 1.02 -13.20 -18.23
N LYS A 213 -0.13 -13.33 -18.93
CA LYS A 213 -0.58 -12.35 -19.93
C LYS A 213 -2.03 -11.90 -19.76
N SER A 214 -2.65 -12.14 -18.63
CA SER A 214 -4.03 -11.68 -18.42
C SER A 214 -4.03 -10.19 -18.13
N LEU A 215 -4.75 -9.44 -18.97
CA LEU A 215 -4.98 -8.03 -18.81
C LEU A 215 -6.33 -7.85 -18.11
N ALA A 216 -6.33 -7.24 -16.94
CA ALA A 216 -7.56 -6.78 -16.30
C ALA A 216 -7.53 -5.26 -16.23
N SER A 217 -8.52 -4.61 -16.83
CA SER A 217 -8.79 -3.20 -16.64
C SER A 217 -9.83 -3.06 -15.54
N LEU A 218 -9.51 -2.27 -14.55
CA LEU A 218 -10.36 -1.99 -13.40
C LEU A 218 -10.72 -0.52 -13.46
N THR A 219 -11.93 -0.20 -13.81
CA THR A 219 -12.49 1.16 -13.82
C THR A 219 -13.45 1.37 -12.67
#